data_08522ae9523562dac0d0f090bafabbb9
#
_entry.id   08522ae9523562dac0d0f090bafabbb9
#
_cell.length_a   1.000
_cell.length_b   1.000
_cell.length_c   1.000
_cell.angle_alpha   90.00
_cell.angle_beta   90.00
_cell.angle_gamma   90.00
#
_symmetry.space_group_name_H-M   'P 1'
#
loop_
_entity.id
_entity.type
_entity.pdbx_description
1 polymer ?
#
loop_
_entity_poly.entity_id
_entity_poly.type
_entity_poly.pdbx_seq_one_letter_code
_entity_poly.pdbx_strand_id
1 'polypeptide(L)'
;MKVSELQDIKQRYKIVGNCDALNHALDVALQVAPTDLSVLIVGESGVGKEIVPRVIHDSSPRRRGKYFAINCGSIPEGTIDSELFGHVKGSFTGAISDSPGYFGAADKGTLFLDEVGELPMATQARLLRVLETGEYIPVGATDVRKTDVRVVAATNVNIQRAISEGRFREDLYYRLNSIPIHIPPLREWGEDIHLLLRFFAMQMAEKYKMEKVVLTDGAKAMLMKYKWPGNIRQLKNVTEQISILSPQREITTEVLADYIPQDLETTQLVSMSRHGDDHSFESEREILYKILYELRGNVNELRQEIAVLKKKLENARTATAPVSTMPAVTARTTNYLPREAEDAVAEEYVEPNNSLNLEAIEKQMLIKALERNNGNRKKAAEELGYSDRTLYRRLKQYGLEDY
;
A
#
# COMPACT_ATOMS: atom_id res chain seq x y z
N MET A 1 -0.13 -37.32 -11.63
CA MET A 1 -1.54 -37.05 -11.26
C MET A 1 -2.48 -37.14 -12.45
N LYS A 2 -3.77 -37.47 -12.28
CA LYS A 2 -4.72 -37.45 -13.40
C LYS A 2 -5.06 -36.01 -13.77
N VAL A 3 -5.02 -35.67 -15.03
CA VAL A 3 -5.35 -34.32 -15.56
C VAL A 3 -6.72 -33.84 -15.05
N SER A 4 -7.67 -34.78 -14.82
CA SER A 4 -8.99 -34.50 -14.27
C SER A 4 -8.98 -33.90 -12.87
N GLU A 5 -8.10 -34.37 -11.98
CA GLU A 5 -8.04 -33.89 -10.57
C GLU A 5 -7.52 -32.43 -10.51
N LEU A 6 -6.56 -32.09 -11.37
CA LEU A 6 -6.07 -30.71 -11.48
C LEU A 6 -7.13 -29.75 -12.00
N GLN A 7 -7.94 -30.20 -12.97
CA GLN A 7 -9.03 -29.40 -13.51
C GLN A 7 -10.13 -29.17 -12.48
N ASP A 8 -10.50 -30.19 -11.71
CA ASP A 8 -11.50 -30.09 -10.62
C ASP A 8 -11.07 -29.05 -9.58
N ILE A 9 -9.78 -29.06 -9.23
CA ILE A 9 -9.22 -28.07 -8.30
C ILE A 9 -9.23 -26.66 -8.89
N LYS A 10 -8.79 -26.49 -10.12
CA LYS A 10 -8.84 -25.19 -10.79
C LYS A 10 -10.26 -24.65 -10.84
N GLN A 11 -11.23 -25.48 -11.14
CA GLN A 11 -12.63 -25.09 -11.18
C GLN A 11 -13.14 -24.72 -9.78
N ARG A 12 -12.83 -25.52 -8.74
CA ARG A 12 -13.25 -25.30 -7.35
C ARG A 12 -12.71 -23.98 -6.78
N TYR A 13 -11.45 -23.64 -7.06
CA TYR A 13 -10.79 -22.45 -6.56
C TYR A 13 -10.80 -21.29 -7.57
N LYS A 14 -11.48 -21.45 -8.71
CA LYS A 14 -11.56 -20.46 -9.79
C LYS A 14 -10.17 -20.02 -10.28
N ILE A 15 -9.24 -20.96 -10.35
CA ILE A 15 -7.89 -20.72 -10.85
C ILE A 15 -7.96 -20.77 -12.39
N VAL A 16 -7.69 -19.62 -13.01
CA VAL A 16 -7.65 -19.48 -14.46
C VAL A 16 -6.20 -19.50 -14.89
N GLY A 17 -5.89 -20.31 -15.91
CA GLY A 17 -4.56 -20.44 -16.49
C GLY A 17 -4.15 -21.91 -16.64
N ASN A 18 -3.32 -22.17 -17.64
CA ASN A 18 -2.82 -23.50 -17.99
C ASN A 18 -1.31 -23.54 -18.18
N CYS A 19 -0.59 -22.48 -17.81
CA CYS A 19 0.87 -22.48 -17.93
C CYS A 19 1.48 -23.62 -17.09
N ASP A 20 2.51 -24.25 -17.64
CA ASP A 20 3.12 -25.45 -17.05
C ASP A 20 3.67 -25.22 -15.65
N ALA A 21 4.24 -24.04 -15.39
CA ALA A 21 4.79 -23.70 -14.09
C ALA A 21 3.70 -23.59 -12.99
N LEU A 22 2.53 -23.01 -13.31
CA LEU A 22 1.38 -22.99 -12.40
C LEU A 22 0.83 -24.41 -12.17
N ASN A 23 0.72 -25.20 -13.22
CA ASN A 23 0.26 -26.59 -13.13
C ASN A 23 1.20 -27.41 -12.25
N HIS A 24 2.51 -27.23 -12.41
CA HIS A 24 3.52 -27.88 -11.57
C HIS A 24 3.41 -27.44 -10.10
N ALA A 25 3.24 -26.17 -9.84
CA ALA A 25 3.06 -25.65 -8.47
C ALA A 25 1.83 -26.28 -7.78
N LEU A 26 0.71 -26.40 -8.50
CA LEU A 26 -0.51 -27.04 -7.97
C LEU A 26 -0.33 -28.54 -7.80
N ASP A 27 0.39 -29.22 -8.72
CA ASP A 27 0.68 -30.65 -8.60
C ASP A 27 1.53 -30.94 -7.36
N VAL A 28 2.60 -30.18 -7.10
CA VAL A 28 3.41 -30.27 -5.88
C VAL A 28 2.56 -30.02 -4.64
N ALA A 29 1.69 -29.00 -4.68
CA ALA A 29 0.79 -28.69 -3.56
C ALA A 29 -0.10 -29.87 -3.19
N LEU A 30 -0.62 -30.60 -4.17
CA LEU A 30 -1.46 -31.79 -3.95
C LEU A 30 -0.67 -33.00 -3.48
N GLN A 31 0.55 -33.20 -4.00
CA GLN A 31 1.42 -34.28 -3.54
C GLN A 31 1.84 -34.10 -2.09
N VAL A 32 2.07 -32.86 -1.65
CA VAL A 32 2.46 -32.56 -0.26
C VAL A 32 1.27 -32.51 0.71
N ALA A 33 0.04 -32.31 0.19
CA ALA A 33 -1.16 -32.14 1.03
C ALA A 33 -1.37 -33.30 2.05
N PRO A 34 -1.17 -34.57 1.73
CA PRO A 34 -1.34 -35.67 2.69
C PRO A 34 -0.29 -35.70 3.82
N THR A 35 0.80 -34.94 3.71
CA THR A 35 1.89 -34.91 4.69
C THR A 35 1.73 -33.78 5.69
N ASP A 36 2.48 -33.83 6.80
CA ASP A 36 2.58 -32.73 7.78
C ASP A 36 3.82 -31.84 7.54
N LEU A 37 4.51 -32.00 6.41
CA LEU A 37 5.69 -31.20 6.09
C LEU A 37 5.35 -29.71 5.96
N SER A 38 6.27 -28.86 6.40
CA SER A 38 6.22 -27.43 6.15
C SER A 38 6.41 -27.13 4.66
N VAL A 39 5.70 -26.13 4.16
CA VAL A 39 5.76 -25.73 2.76
C VAL A 39 6.10 -24.24 2.71
N LEU A 40 7.09 -23.90 1.91
CA LEU A 40 7.43 -22.49 1.62
C LEU A 40 7.03 -22.13 0.19
N ILE A 41 6.07 -21.22 0.06
CA ILE A 41 5.58 -20.71 -1.22
C ILE A 41 6.35 -19.44 -1.55
N VAL A 42 7.05 -19.45 -2.67
CA VAL A 42 7.83 -18.31 -3.15
C VAL A 42 7.20 -17.75 -4.43
N GLY A 43 7.04 -16.45 -4.50
CA GLY A 43 6.52 -15.77 -5.69
C GLY A 43 6.34 -14.28 -5.44
N GLU A 44 6.27 -13.51 -6.51
CA GLU A 44 6.10 -12.06 -6.44
C GLU A 44 4.81 -11.64 -5.73
N SER A 45 4.74 -10.37 -5.31
CA SER A 45 3.49 -9.83 -4.75
C SER A 45 2.37 -9.85 -5.80
N GLY A 46 1.16 -10.23 -5.39
CA GLY A 46 -0.01 -10.22 -6.25
C GLY A 46 -0.14 -11.39 -7.24
N VAL A 47 0.68 -12.46 -7.13
CA VAL A 47 0.57 -13.67 -7.99
C VAL A 47 -0.51 -14.67 -7.51
N GLY A 48 -1.16 -14.42 -6.36
CA GLY A 48 -2.20 -15.30 -5.82
C GLY A 48 -1.68 -16.42 -4.93
N LYS A 49 -0.59 -16.18 -4.17
CA LYS A 49 0.00 -17.16 -3.24
C LYS A 49 -1.00 -17.75 -2.24
N GLU A 50 -2.00 -16.99 -1.87
CA GLU A 50 -3.02 -17.37 -0.86
C GLU A 50 -3.92 -18.56 -1.26
N ILE A 51 -3.96 -18.90 -2.56
CA ILE A 51 -4.79 -20.01 -3.04
C ILE A 51 -4.15 -21.37 -2.70
N VAL A 52 -2.83 -21.48 -2.87
CA VAL A 52 -2.09 -22.74 -2.69
C VAL A 52 -2.21 -23.32 -1.27
N PRO A 53 -2.07 -22.54 -0.17
CA PRO A 53 -2.29 -23.04 1.18
C PRO A 53 -3.69 -23.61 1.41
N ARG A 54 -4.71 -23.01 0.79
CA ARG A 54 -6.09 -23.53 0.84
C ARG A 54 -6.21 -24.86 0.13
N VAL A 55 -5.63 -24.99 -1.06
CA VAL A 55 -5.59 -26.27 -1.80
C VAL A 55 -4.92 -27.35 -0.94
N ILE A 56 -3.79 -27.02 -0.31
CA ILE A 56 -3.07 -27.93 0.58
C ILE A 56 -3.94 -28.34 1.77
N HIS A 57 -4.56 -27.38 2.46
CA HIS A 57 -5.40 -27.66 3.63
C HIS A 57 -6.60 -28.53 3.28
N ASP A 58 -7.38 -28.16 2.26
CA ASP A 58 -8.60 -28.86 1.87
C ASP A 58 -8.36 -30.26 1.31
N SER A 59 -7.14 -30.50 0.79
CA SER A 59 -6.70 -31.82 0.30
C SER A 59 -5.93 -32.63 1.33
N SER A 60 -5.79 -32.11 2.57
CA SER A 60 -5.03 -32.74 3.66
C SER A 60 -5.93 -33.58 4.60
N PRO A 61 -5.34 -34.45 5.45
CA PRO A 61 -6.05 -35.05 6.55
C PRO A 61 -6.65 -34.07 7.54
N ARG A 62 -6.07 -32.82 7.61
CA ARG A 62 -6.49 -31.73 8.50
C ARG A 62 -7.61 -30.87 7.93
N ARG A 63 -8.23 -31.24 6.80
CA ARG A 63 -9.31 -30.47 6.09
C ARG A 63 -10.54 -30.15 6.95
N ARG A 64 -10.75 -30.87 8.05
CA ARG A 64 -11.82 -30.61 9.02
C ARG A 64 -11.35 -29.74 10.19
N GLY A 65 -10.05 -29.53 10.32
CA GLY A 65 -9.44 -28.65 11.31
C GLY A 65 -9.61 -27.19 10.95
N LYS A 66 -9.19 -26.31 11.86
CA LYS A 66 -9.25 -24.88 11.60
C LYS A 66 -8.15 -24.45 10.60
N TYR A 67 -8.49 -23.54 9.72
CA TYR A 67 -7.57 -22.87 8.82
C TYR A 67 -7.51 -21.40 9.15
N PHE A 68 -6.33 -20.89 9.48
CA PHE A 68 -6.08 -19.47 9.68
C PHE A 68 -5.05 -18.99 8.65
N ALA A 69 -5.31 -17.82 8.08
CA ALA A 69 -4.39 -17.13 7.18
C ALA A 69 -4.04 -15.76 7.78
N ILE A 70 -2.75 -15.50 7.95
CA ILE A 70 -2.22 -14.30 8.58
C ILE A 70 -1.21 -13.66 7.64
N ASN A 71 -1.31 -12.36 7.42
CA ASN A 71 -0.25 -11.60 6.78
C ASN A 71 0.65 -11.00 7.86
N CYS A 72 1.90 -11.46 7.93
CA CYS A 72 2.87 -11.04 8.94
C CYS A 72 3.29 -9.57 8.77
N GLY A 73 3.35 -9.06 7.55
CA GLY A 73 3.68 -7.66 7.27
C GLY A 73 2.59 -6.67 7.64
N SER A 74 1.34 -7.15 7.83
CA SER A 74 0.21 -6.27 8.22
C SER A 74 0.08 -6.08 9.74
N ILE A 75 0.78 -6.88 10.55
CA ILE A 75 0.71 -6.82 12.02
C ILE A 75 1.88 -6.00 12.54
N PRO A 76 1.66 -4.98 13.38
CA PRO A 76 2.74 -4.20 13.96
C PRO A 76 3.71 -5.07 14.76
N GLU A 77 5.02 -4.80 14.67
CA GLU A 77 6.09 -5.55 15.35
C GLU A 77 5.84 -5.70 16.86
N GLY A 78 5.33 -4.65 17.51
CA GLY A 78 5.04 -4.65 18.95
C GLY A 78 3.91 -5.57 19.39
N THR A 79 3.08 -6.08 18.48
CA THR A 79 1.91 -6.94 18.78
C THR A 79 1.98 -8.31 18.15
N ILE A 80 2.87 -8.54 17.18
CA ILE A 80 2.93 -9.78 16.41
C ILE A 80 3.15 -11.03 17.27
N ASP A 81 3.97 -10.93 18.31
CA ASP A 81 4.22 -12.03 19.25
C ASP A 81 2.96 -12.38 20.04
N SER A 82 2.19 -11.37 20.48
CA SER A 82 0.92 -11.57 21.19
C SER A 82 -0.15 -12.16 20.28
N GLU A 83 -0.19 -11.78 19.01
CA GLU A 83 -1.13 -12.33 18.03
C GLU A 83 -0.79 -13.80 17.71
N LEU A 84 0.47 -14.10 17.42
CA LEU A 84 0.90 -15.45 17.04
C LEU A 84 0.86 -16.43 18.23
N PHE A 85 1.48 -16.07 19.35
CA PHE A 85 1.71 -16.98 20.47
C PHE A 85 0.73 -16.78 21.64
N GLY A 86 -0.13 -15.74 21.56
CA GLY A 86 -1.05 -15.39 22.63
C GLY A 86 -0.38 -14.63 23.78
N HIS A 87 -1.21 -14.27 24.76
CA HIS A 87 -0.77 -13.53 25.94
C HIS A 87 -1.62 -13.90 27.16
N VAL A 88 -1.07 -13.66 28.34
CA VAL A 88 -1.81 -13.74 29.61
C VAL A 88 -2.29 -12.35 30.00
N LYS A 89 -3.38 -12.29 30.76
CA LYS A 89 -3.95 -11.06 31.29
C LYS A 89 -2.89 -10.26 32.06
N GLY A 90 -2.79 -8.95 31.74
CA GLY A 90 -1.88 -8.02 32.40
C GLY A 90 -0.44 -8.05 31.88
N SER A 91 -0.13 -8.79 30.82
CA SER A 91 1.22 -8.88 30.24
C SER A 91 1.70 -7.58 29.57
N PHE A 92 0.77 -6.73 29.14
CA PHE A 92 1.04 -5.38 28.60
C PHE A 92 -0.18 -4.47 28.80
N THR A 93 0.00 -3.17 28.58
CA THR A 93 -1.09 -2.19 28.66
C THR A 93 -2.15 -2.48 27.58
N GLY A 94 -3.32 -2.99 27.99
CA GLY A 94 -4.39 -3.42 27.10
C GLY A 94 -4.67 -4.92 27.11
N ALA A 95 -3.85 -5.76 27.76
CA ALA A 95 -4.11 -7.18 27.95
C ALA A 95 -5.20 -7.41 29.03
N ILE A 96 -6.46 -7.22 28.65
CA ILE A 96 -7.62 -7.28 29.57
C ILE A 96 -7.97 -8.73 29.91
N SER A 97 -7.75 -9.68 28.99
CA SER A 97 -8.03 -11.10 29.10
C SER A 97 -6.91 -11.95 28.52
N ASP A 98 -6.90 -13.24 28.83
CA ASP A 98 -6.01 -14.20 28.17
C ASP A 98 -6.38 -14.38 26.70
N SER A 99 -5.37 -14.53 25.84
CA SER A 99 -5.53 -14.89 24.43
C SER A 99 -4.71 -16.14 24.11
N PRO A 100 -5.27 -17.15 23.43
CA PRO A 100 -4.52 -18.34 23.03
C PRO A 100 -3.53 -18.07 21.88
N GLY A 101 -3.66 -16.95 21.16
CA GLY A 101 -2.93 -16.66 19.93
C GLY A 101 -3.30 -17.59 18.78
N TYR A 102 -2.76 -17.30 17.59
CA TYR A 102 -3.07 -18.10 16.40
C TYR A 102 -2.56 -19.54 16.50
N PHE A 103 -1.39 -19.79 17.12
CA PHE A 103 -0.87 -21.15 17.30
C PHE A 103 -1.77 -22.00 18.22
N GLY A 104 -2.32 -21.40 19.27
CA GLY A 104 -3.28 -22.10 20.12
C GLY A 104 -4.65 -22.27 19.46
N ALA A 105 -5.10 -21.26 18.71
CA ALA A 105 -6.39 -21.31 18.02
C ALA A 105 -6.41 -22.28 16.82
N ALA A 106 -5.24 -22.49 16.17
CA ALA A 106 -5.06 -23.36 15.01
C ALA A 106 -4.71 -24.81 15.38
N ASP A 107 -4.71 -25.17 16.65
CA ASP A 107 -4.34 -26.51 17.09
C ASP A 107 -5.09 -27.60 16.30
N LYS A 108 -4.38 -28.64 15.87
CA LYS A 108 -4.83 -29.70 14.95
C LYS A 108 -5.31 -29.25 13.58
N GLY A 109 -5.01 -28.01 13.23
CA GLY A 109 -5.38 -27.37 11.97
C GLY A 109 -4.17 -27.00 11.10
N THR A 110 -4.35 -25.93 10.33
CA THR A 110 -3.32 -25.37 9.45
C THR A 110 -3.24 -23.86 9.67
N LEU A 111 -2.02 -23.35 9.83
CA LEU A 111 -1.71 -21.94 9.91
C LEU A 111 -0.93 -21.53 8.65
N PHE A 112 -1.48 -20.59 7.90
CA PHE A 112 -0.81 -19.95 6.77
C PHE A 112 -0.22 -18.61 7.19
N LEU A 113 1.09 -18.46 7.01
CA LEU A 113 1.85 -17.26 7.29
C LEU A 113 2.27 -16.61 5.97
N ASP A 114 1.58 -15.56 5.56
CA ASP A 114 1.98 -14.77 4.39
C ASP A 114 3.02 -13.72 4.79
N GLU A 115 3.92 -13.38 3.85
CA GLU A 115 5.00 -12.42 4.06
C GLU A 115 5.88 -12.78 5.28
N VAL A 116 6.22 -14.07 5.43
CA VAL A 116 7.03 -14.56 6.56
C VAL A 116 8.40 -13.90 6.65
N GLY A 117 8.92 -13.36 5.54
CA GLY A 117 10.16 -12.59 5.47
C GLY A 117 10.14 -11.28 6.25
N GLU A 118 8.95 -10.77 6.59
CA GLU A 118 8.76 -9.52 7.34
C GLU A 118 8.72 -9.73 8.87
N LEU A 119 8.83 -10.99 9.34
CA LEU A 119 8.83 -11.28 10.77
C LEU A 119 10.09 -10.72 11.47
N PRO A 120 9.96 -10.08 12.65
CA PRO A 120 11.10 -9.69 13.47
C PRO A 120 11.97 -10.89 13.87
N MET A 121 13.27 -10.69 14.03
CA MET A 121 14.24 -11.75 14.38
C MET A 121 13.87 -12.51 15.67
N ALA A 122 13.32 -11.80 16.67
CA ALA A 122 12.87 -12.42 17.92
C ALA A 122 11.67 -13.36 17.69
N THR A 123 10.71 -12.94 16.86
CA THR A 123 9.54 -13.75 16.48
C THR A 123 9.94 -14.95 15.64
N GLN A 124 10.93 -14.79 14.74
CA GLN A 124 11.48 -15.90 13.96
C GLN A 124 12.07 -17.01 14.86
N ALA A 125 12.79 -16.63 15.92
CA ALA A 125 13.34 -17.60 16.89
C ALA A 125 12.24 -18.38 17.63
N ARG A 126 11.14 -17.69 17.99
CA ARG A 126 9.98 -18.34 18.63
C ARG A 126 9.24 -19.25 17.65
N LEU A 127 9.07 -18.82 16.40
CA LEU A 127 8.47 -19.62 15.33
C LEU A 127 9.26 -20.91 15.09
N LEU A 128 10.59 -20.82 15.04
CA LEU A 128 11.46 -22.00 14.90
C LEU A 128 11.18 -23.03 15.99
N ARG A 129 11.10 -22.60 17.26
CA ARG A 129 10.78 -23.52 18.38
C ARG A 129 9.44 -24.23 18.18
N VAL A 130 8.42 -23.51 17.71
CA VAL A 130 7.11 -24.14 17.42
C VAL A 130 7.24 -25.19 16.30
N LEU A 131 8.00 -24.89 15.25
CA LEU A 131 8.18 -25.80 14.11
C LEU A 131 8.99 -27.06 14.47
N GLU A 132 9.89 -26.97 15.44
CA GLU A 132 10.75 -28.09 15.89
C GLU A 132 10.07 -28.97 16.92
N THR A 133 9.48 -28.37 17.96
CA THR A 133 9.00 -29.08 19.16
C THR A 133 7.48 -29.01 19.33
N GLY A 134 6.78 -28.19 18.57
CA GLY A 134 5.36 -27.91 18.80
C GLY A 134 5.11 -27.06 20.06
N GLU A 135 6.15 -26.45 20.65
CA GLU A 135 6.07 -25.75 21.93
C GLU A 135 6.18 -24.24 21.75
N TYR A 136 5.37 -23.50 22.52
CA TYR A 136 5.46 -22.04 22.59
C TYR A 136 5.11 -21.55 23.99
N ILE A 137 5.51 -20.31 24.29
CA ILE A 137 5.21 -19.63 25.55
C ILE A 137 4.45 -18.34 25.21
N PRO A 138 3.22 -18.14 25.72
CA PRO A 138 2.49 -16.89 25.56
C PRO A 138 3.25 -15.69 26.15
N VAL A 139 2.96 -14.50 25.66
CA VAL A 139 3.57 -13.27 26.17
C VAL A 139 3.14 -13.07 27.63
N GLY A 140 4.12 -12.83 28.52
CA GLY A 140 3.91 -12.67 29.96
C GLY A 140 3.68 -13.97 30.75
N ALA A 141 3.67 -15.14 30.08
CA ALA A 141 3.60 -16.44 30.76
C ALA A 141 4.99 -17.06 30.93
N THR A 142 5.09 -18.00 31.86
CA THR A 142 6.26 -18.90 32.05
C THR A 142 5.96 -20.34 31.59
N ASP A 143 4.68 -20.70 31.48
CA ASP A 143 4.24 -22.04 31.16
C ASP A 143 4.35 -22.31 29.67
N VAL A 144 4.94 -23.46 29.35
CA VAL A 144 5.05 -23.96 27.97
C VAL A 144 3.72 -24.56 27.55
N ARG A 145 3.19 -24.11 26.41
CA ARG A 145 2.02 -24.69 25.74
C ARG A 145 2.46 -25.51 24.54
N LYS A 146 1.69 -26.54 24.21
CA LYS A 146 1.91 -27.39 23.05
C LYS A 146 0.81 -27.17 22.00
N THR A 147 1.20 -27.28 20.75
CA THR A 147 0.29 -27.23 19.60
C THR A 147 0.72 -28.21 18.53
N ASP A 148 -0.25 -28.81 17.86
CA ASP A 148 -0.07 -29.67 16.68
C ASP A 148 -0.63 -28.94 15.45
N VAL A 149 0.12 -27.95 14.95
CA VAL A 149 -0.28 -27.09 13.81
C VAL A 149 0.60 -27.38 12.61
N ARG A 150 -0.03 -27.59 11.44
CA ARG A 150 0.69 -27.58 10.17
C ARG A 150 0.93 -26.14 9.74
N VAL A 151 2.17 -25.79 9.47
CA VAL A 151 2.53 -24.44 8.99
C VAL A 151 2.79 -24.48 7.48
N VAL A 152 2.15 -23.54 6.77
CA VAL A 152 2.44 -23.19 5.37
C VAL A 152 2.86 -21.74 5.35
N ALA A 153 4.03 -21.42 4.81
CA ALA A 153 4.55 -20.07 4.76
C ALA A 153 4.62 -19.55 3.33
N ALA A 154 4.47 -18.25 3.13
CA ALA A 154 4.70 -17.61 1.84
C ALA A 154 5.58 -16.38 1.98
N THR A 155 6.33 -16.07 0.92
CA THR A 155 7.19 -14.90 0.85
C THR A 155 7.29 -14.36 -0.58
N ASN A 156 7.45 -13.06 -0.70
CA ASN A 156 7.83 -12.34 -1.93
C ASN A 156 9.29 -11.87 -1.90
N VAL A 157 9.96 -12.01 -0.74
CA VAL A 157 11.33 -11.56 -0.52
C VAL A 157 12.33 -12.65 -0.90
N ASN A 158 13.48 -12.26 -1.42
CA ASN A 158 14.60 -13.17 -1.58
C ASN A 158 15.18 -13.50 -0.20
N ILE A 159 14.80 -14.66 0.35
CA ILE A 159 15.21 -15.08 1.70
C ILE A 159 16.73 -15.24 1.82
N GLN A 160 17.42 -15.72 0.77
CA GLN A 160 18.89 -15.86 0.82
C GLN A 160 19.59 -14.51 1.00
N ARG A 161 19.10 -13.49 0.31
CA ARG A 161 19.56 -12.14 0.50
C ARG A 161 19.22 -11.63 1.91
N ALA A 162 18.01 -11.87 2.40
CA ALA A 162 17.61 -11.49 3.77
C ALA A 162 18.47 -12.18 4.84
N ILE A 163 18.92 -13.43 4.62
CA ILE A 163 19.87 -14.14 5.50
C ILE A 163 21.23 -13.45 5.48
N SER A 164 21.77 -13.13 4.28
CA SER A 164 23.07 -12.44 4.17
C SER A 164 23.09 -11.05 4.80
N GLU A 165 21.94 -10.37 4.82
CA GLU A 165 21.72 -9.06 5.47
C GLU A 165 21.37 -9.18 6.97
N GLY A 166 21.33 -10.38 7.53
CA GLY A 166 20.99 -10.61 8.95
C GLY A 166 19.53 -10.33 9.33
N ARG A 167 18.64 -10.20 8.34
CA ARG A 167 17.19 -9.95 8.56
C ARG A 167 16.36 -11.22 8.68
N PHE A 168 16.89 -12.35 8.25
CA PHE A 168 16.23 -13.66 8.35
C PHE A 168 17.19 -14.73 8.87
N ARG A 169 16.68 -15.63 9.73
CA ARG A 169 17.48 -16.71 10.31
C ARG A 169 17.61 -17.86 9.32
N GLU A 170 18.82 -18.35 9.16
CA GLU A 170 19.13 -19.48 8.28
C GLU A 170 18.49 -20.79 8.75
N ASP A 171 18.48 -21.05 10.07
CA ASP A 171 17.88 -22.25 10.67
C ASP A 171 16.35 -22.31 10.42
N LEU A 172 15.65 -21.19 10.58
CA LEU A 172 14.23 -21.07 10.27
C LEU A 172 13.96 -21.30 8.77
N TYR A 173 14.81 -20.75 7.88
CA TYR A 173 14.67 -21.00 6.45
C TYR A 173 14.68 -22.49 6.12
N TYR A 174 15.68 -23.24 6.59
CA TYR A 174 15.74 -24.69 6.32
C TYR A 174 14.54 -25.44 6.90
N ARG A 175 14.01 -25.01 8.03
CA ARG A 175 12.84 -25.65 8.63
C ARG A 175 11.54 -25.36 7.86
N LEU A 176 11.36 -24.15 7.35
CA LEU A 176 10.21 -23.77 6.53
C LEU A 176 10.28 -24.35 5.11
N ASN A 177 11.47 -24.36 4.53
CA ASN A 177 11.75 -24.78 3.15
C ASN A 177 11.88 -26.30 2.98
N SER A 178 11.08 -27.07 3.72
CA SER A 178 11.08 -28.53 3.55
C SER A 178 10.59 -28.93 2.16
N ILE A 179 9.55 -28.26 1.66
CA ILE A 179 9.07 -28.37 0.28
C ILE A 179 8.86 -26.97 -0.29
N PRO A 180 9.68 -26.54 -1.26
CA PRO A 180 9.48 -25.27 -1.94
C PRO A 180 8.40 -25.38 -3.02
N ILE A 181 7.52 -24.39 -3.11
CA ILE A 181 6.57 -24.20 -4.21
C ILE A 181 6.80 -22.83 -4.82
N HIS A 182 7.18 -22.78 -6.09
CA HIS A 182 7.37 -21.53 -6.81
C HIS A 182 6.15 -21.20 -7.64
N ILE A 183 5.57 -20.01 -7.44
CA ILE A 183 4.49 -19.49 -8.28
C ILE A 183 5.10 -18.51 -9.26
N PRO A 184 4.96 -18.76 -10.58
CA PRO A 184 5.55 -17.89 -11.59
C PRO A 184 4.88 -16.51 -11.61
N PRO A 185 5.63 -15.45 -11.95
CA PRO A 185 5.06 -14.13 -12.17
C PRO A 185 4.18 -14.12 -13.43
N LEU A 186 3.21 -13.20 -13.46
CA LEU A 186 2.19 -13.15 -14.52
C LEU A 186 2.78 -13.02 -15.94
N ARG A 187 3.90 -12.31 -16.09
CA ARG A 187 4.62 -12.17 -17.37
C ARG A 187 5.07 -13.51 -18.01
N GLU A 188 5.17 -14.56 -17.21
CA GLU A 188 5.56 -15.90 -17.65
C GLU A 188 4.34 -16.78 -18.02
N TRP A 189 3.11 -16.28 -17.87
CA TRP A 189 1.90 -17.05 -18.13
C TRP A 189 1.48 -17.03 -19.61
N GLY A 190 2.11 -16.21 -20.47
CA GLY A 190 1.83 -16.16 -21.90
C GLY A 190 0.37 -15.83 -22.22
N GLU A 191 -0.29 -16.70 -22.99
CA GLU A 191 -1.68 -16.48 -23.41
C GLU A 191 -2.70 -16.53 -22.26
N ASP A 192 -2.35 -17.11 -21.12
CA ASP A 192 -3.24 -17.18 -19.95
C ASP A 192 -3.57 -15.79 -19.41
N ILE A 193 -2.75 -14.76 -19.67
CA ILE A 193 -2.98 -13.38 -19.24
C ILE A 193 -4.31 -12.86 -19.81
N HIS A 194 -4.57 -13.11 -21.09
CA HIS A 194 -5.82 -12.64 -21.69
C HIS A 194 -7.04 -13.44 -21.21
N LEU A 195 -6.86 -14.74 -20.88
CA LEU A 195 -7.91 -15.55 -20.27
C LEU A 195 -8.29 -15.04 -18.88
N LEU A 196 -7.29 -14.63 -18.08
CA LEU A 196 -7.49 -13.99 -16.79
C LEU A 196 -8.25 -12.67 -16.91
N LEU A 197 -7.85 -11.80 -17.84
CA LEU A 197 -8.56 -10.53 -18.07
C LEU A 197 -10.02 -10.80 -18.46
N ARG A 198 -10.25 -11.72 -19.40
CA ARG A 198 -11.61 -12.11 -19.82
C ARG A 198 -12.43 -12.64 -18.65
N PHE A 199 -11.84 -13.42 -17.77
CA PHE A 199 -12.48 -13.93 -16.56
C PHE A 199 -12.86 -12.80 -15.62
N PHE A 200 -11.96 -11.86 -15.34
CA PHE A 200 -12.26 -10.69 -14.51
C PHE A 200 -13.29 -9.77 -15.15
N ALA A 201 -13.21 -9.51 -16.45
CA ALA A 201 -14.19 -8.72 -17.17
C ALA A 201 -15.61 -9.33 -17.07
N MET A 202 -15.70 -10.65 -17.11
CA MET A 202 -16.97 -11.36 -16.93
C MET A 202 -17.48 -11.22 -15.50
N GLN A 203 -16.61 -11.34 -14.49
CA GLN A 203 -16.98 -11.10 -13.09
C GLN A 203 -17.46 -9.65 -12.85
N MET A 204 -16.81 -8.66 -13.48
CA MET A 204 -17.21 -7.25 -13.35
C MET A 204 -18.56 -6.99 -14.04
N ALA A 205 -18.76 -7.57 -15.23
CA ALA A 205 -20.03 -7.46 -15.94
C ALA A 205 -21.19 -8.02 -15.13
N GLU A 206 -21.02 -9.16 -14.48
CA GLU A 206 -22.01 -9.79 -13.60
C GLU A 206 -22.23 -8.95 -12.33
N LYS A 207 -21.15 -8.54 -11.65
CA LYS A 207 -21.20 -7.78 -10.39
C LYS A 207 -21.91 -6.42 -10.55
N TYR A 208 -21.61 -5.70 -11.64
CA TYR A 208 -22.10 -4.35 -11.89
C TYR A 208 -23.26 -4.30 -12.89
N LYS A 209 -23.74 -5.46 -13.40
CA LYS A 209 -24.83 -5.58 -14.37
C LYS A 209 -24.61 -4.74 -15.62
N MET A 210 -23.42 -4.81 -16.18
CA MET A 210 -22.99 -4.08 -17.37
C MET A 210 -22.52 -5.06 -18.45
N GLU A 211 -22.40 -4.56 -19.68
CA GLU A 211 -21.81 -5.35 -20.76
C GLU A 211 -20.30 -5.60 -20.50
N LYS A 212 -19.85 -6.83 -20.80
CA LYS A 212 -18.44 -7.19 -20.67
C LYS A 212 -17.58 -6.42 -21.66
N VAL A 213 -16.40 -6.04 -21.27
CA VAL A 213 -15.39 -5.49 -22.16
C VAL A 213 -14.70 -6.60 -22.93
N VAL A 214 -14.34 -6.32 -24.19
CA VAL A 214 -13.65 -7.23 -25.11
C VAL A 214 -12.43 -6.52 -25.65
N LEU A 215 -11.29 -7.22 -25.70
CA LEU A 215 -10.04 -6.67 -26.22
C LEU A 215 -9.92 -6.91 -27.72
N THR A 216 -9.46 -5.91 -28.48
CA THR A 216 -8.97 -6.09 -29.85
C THR A 216 -7.68 -6.91 -29.85
N ASP A 217 -7.29 -7.47 -31.01
CA ASP A 217 -6.06 -8.27 -31.10
C ASP A 217 -4.79 -7.44 -30.84
N GLY A 218 -4.79 -6.17 -31.20
CA GLY A 218 -3.72 -5.23 -30.83
C GLY A 218 -3.60 -5.03 -29.33
N ALA A 219 -4.73 -4.86 -28.63
CA ALA A 219 -4.77 -4.75 -27.19
C ALA A 219 -4.32 -6.03 -26.47
N LYS A 220 -4.68 -7.22 -26.98
CA LYS A 220 -4.19 -8.51 -26.47
C LYS A 220 -2.66 -8.62 -26.60
N ALA A 221 -2.11 -8.24 -27.75
CA ALA A 221 -0.66 -8.26 -27.95
C ALA A 221 0.07 -7.30 -26.99
N MET A 222 -0.48 -6.13 -26.72
CA MET A 222 0.05 -5.18 -25.74
C MET A 222 -0.01 -5.75 -24.31
N LEU A 223 -1.14 -6.35 -23.93
CA LEU A 223 -1.35 -6.97 -22.63
C LEU A 223 -0.28 -8.04 -22.32
N MET A 224 0.07 -8.87 -23.32
CA MET A 224 1.08 -9.93 -23.20
C MET A 224 2.51 -9.39 -23.11
N LYS A 225 2.80 -8.21 -23.67
CA LYS A 225 4.14 -7.58 -23.63
C LYS A 225 4.42 -6.85 -22.33
N TYR A 226 3.39 -6.45 -21.61
CA TYR A 226 3.56 -5.68 -20.38
C TYR A 226 4.11 -6.56 -19.24
N LYS A 227 4.99 -6.02 -18.43
CA LYS A 227 5.72 -6.77 -17.37
C LYS A 227 4.86 -7.17 -16.17
N TRP A 228 3.75 -6.50 -15.94
CA TRP A 228 2.83 -6.74 -14.82
C TRP A 228 3.52 -6.79 -13.44
N PRO A 229 4.18 -5.71 -12.98
CA PRO A 229 4.91 -5.72 -11.70
C PRO A 229 4.01 -6.02 -10.50
N GLY A 230 2.72 -5.70 -10.55
CA GLY A 230 1.71 -6.06 -9.55
C GLY A 230 0.93 -7.34 -9.87
N ASN A 231 1.36 -8.09 -10.88
CA ASN A 231 0.84 -9.41 -11.27
C ASN A 231 -0.70 -9.45 -11.41
N ILE A 232 -1.35 -10.50 -10.91
CA ILE A 232 -2.80 -10.73 -10.99
C ILE A 232 -3.58 -9.62 -10.27
N ARG A 233 -3.05 -9.08 -9.16
CA ARG A 233 -3.69 -7.98 -8.43
C ARG A 233 -3.78 -6.72 -9.30
N GLN A 234 -2.72 -6.39 -10.01
CA GLN A 234 -2.70 -5.25 -10.95
C GLN A 234 -3.63 -5.51 -12.14
N LEU A 235 -3.54 -6.69 -12.76
CA LEU A 235 -4.41 -7.06 -13.88
C LEU A 235 -5.90 -6.95 -13.52
N LYS A 236 -6.28 -7.42 -12.34
CA LYS A 236 -7.65 -7.32 -11.83
C LYS A 236 -8.08 -5.87 -11.66
N ASN A 237 -7.23 -5.02 -11.05
CA ASN A 237 -7.52 -3.61 -10.86
C ASN A 237 -7.68 -2.87 -12.19
N VAL A 238 -6.78 -3.09 -13.15
CA VAL A 238 -6.86 -2.52 -14.50
C VAL A 238 -8.14 -2.98 -15.20
N THR A 239 -8.48 -4.27 -15.10
CA THR A 239 -9.72 -4.80 -15.69
C THR A 239 -10.97 -4.17 -15.06
N GLU A 240 -10.98 -3.96 -13.75
CA GLU A 240 -12.09 -3.30 -13.04
C GLU A 240 -12.23 -1.84 -13.47
N GLN A 241 -11.12 -1.10 -13.54
CA GLN A 241 -11.10 0.29 -14.01
C GLN A 241 -11.63 0.42 -15.45
N ILE A 242 -11.13 -0.39 -16.37
CA ILE A 242 -11.59 -0.41 -17.77
C ILE A 242 -13.08 -0.74 -17.84
N SER A 243 -13.54 -1.74 -17.09
CA SER A 243 -14.95 -2.15 -17.09
C SER A 243 -15.90 -1.04 -16.64
N ILE A 244 -15.47 -0.24 -15.66
CA ILE A 244 -16.31 0.82 -15.06
C ILE A 244 -16.19 2.14 -15.84
N LEU A 245 -14.98 2.53 -16.19
CA LEU A 245 -14.70 3.89 -16.69
C LEU A 245 -14.73 4.01 -18.20
N SER A 246 -14.47 2.91 -18.94
CA SER A 246 -14.47 2.99 -20.41
C SER A 246 -15.90 3.10 -20.94
N PRO A 247 -16.18 4.12 -21.78
CA PRO A 247 -17.46 4.24 -22.48
C PRO A 247 -17.61 3.19 -23.59
N GLN A 248 -16.47 2.72 -24.13
CA GLN A 248 -16.44 1.72 -25.19
C GLN A 248 -16.31 0.31 -24.60
N ARG A 249 -17.05 -0.65 -25.16
CA ARG A 249 -16.96 -2.05 -24.73
C ARG A 249 -15.88 -2.83 -25.49
N GLU A 250 -15.50 -2.36 -26.65
CA GLU A 250 -14.36 -2.85 -27.41
C GLU A 250 -13.11 -2.02 -27.08
N ILE A 251 -12.14 -2.63 -26.43
CA ILE A 251 -10.95 -1.95 -25.93
C ILE A 251 -9.83 -2.06 -26.94
N THR A 252 -9.47 -0.93 -27.53
CA THR A 252 -8.34 -0.79 -28.47
C THR A 252 -7.01 -0.65 -27.72
N THR A 253 -5.91 -0.69 -28.47
CA THR A 253 -4.56 -0.51 -27.91
C THR A 253 -4.40 0.85 -27.23
N GLU A 254 -4.99 1.91 -27.81
CA GLU A 254 -4.94 3.28 -27.28
C GLU A 254 -5.69 3.38 -25.98
N VAL A 255 -6.93 2.88 -25.92
CA VAL A 255 -7.74 2.86 -24.70
C VAL A 255 -7.04 2.04 -23.60
N LEU A 256 -6.46 0.88 -23.94
CA LEU A 256 -5.75 0.07 -22.97
C LEU A 256 -4.51 0.77 -22.41
N ALA A 257 -3.79 1.53 -23.25
CA ALA A 257 -2.60 2.28 -22.86
C ALA A 257 -2.89 3.35 -21.77
N ASP A 258 -4.10 3.93 -21.78
CA ASP A 258 -4.51 4.94 -20.78
C ASP A 258 -4.70 4.34 -19.38
N TYR A 259 -4.99 3.03 -19.28
CA TYR A 259 -5.23 2.33 -18.00
C TYR A 259 -4.03 1.52 -17.50
N ILE A 260 -3.09 1.18 -18.39
CA ILE A 260 -1.85 0.50 -17.97
C ILE A 260 -0.89 1.59 -17.48
N PRO A 261 -0.42 1.52 -16.22
CA PRO A 261 0.60 2.45 -15.73
C PRO A 261 1.80 2.39 -16.69
N GLN A 262 2.15 3.54 -17.28
CA GLN A 262 3.38 3.63 -18.04
C GLN A 262 4.51 3.31 -17.06
N ASP A 263 5.29 2.27 -17.36
CA ASP A 263 6.56 2.07 -16.69
C ASP A 263 7.39 3.32 -17.03
N LEU A 264 7.40 4.29 -16.12
CA LEU A 264 8.46 5.28 -16.09
C LEU A 264 9.71 4.41 -15.97
N GLU A 265 10.35 4.21 -17.12
CA GLU A 265 11.56 3.43 -17.22
C GLU A 265 12.51 3.93 -16.13
N THR A 266 12.67 3.15 -15.09
CA THR A 266 13.70 3.27 -14.06
C THR A 266 15.09 3.07 -14.68
N THR A 267 15.21 3.35 -15.98
CA THR A 267 16.44 3.15 -16.75
C THR A 267 17.48 4.22 -16.45
N GLN A 268 17.14 5.27 -15.68
CA GLN A 268 18.11 6.28 -15.26
C GLN A 268 18.55 6.16 -13.79
N LEU A 269 17.90 5.33 -12.96
CA LEU A 269 18.29 5.18 -11.53
C LEU A 269 19.21 3.99 -11.27
N VAL A 270 19.37 3.04 -12.21
CA VAL A 270 20.20 1.83 -12.01
C VAL A 270 21.63 1.99 -12.51
N SER A 271 21.95 3.03 -13.26
CA SER A 271 23.32 3.23 -13.78
C SER A 271 24.29 3.96 -12.82
N MET A 272 23.81 4.39 -11.62
CA MET A 272 24.68 5.05 -10.63
C MET A 272 24.99 4.23 -9.37
N SER A 273 24.48 2.99 -9.25
CA SER A 273 24.75 2.13 -8.09
C SER A 273 25.78 1.05 -8.39
N ARG A 274 26.96 1.43 -8.87
CA ARG A 274 28.16 0.59 -8.81
C ARG A 274 29.28 1.40 -8.19
N HIS A 275 29.24 1.56 -6.88
CA HIS A 275 30.42 1.57 -5.98
C HIS A 275 29.89 1.54 -4.53
N GLY A 276 30.57 0.72 -3.75
CA GLY A 276 30.26 0.23 -2.44
C GLY A 276 29.88 1.22 -1.34
N ASP A 277 29.28 0.62 -0.35
CA ASP A 277 29.27 0.93 1.08
C ASP A 277 28.78 2.28 1.58
N ASP A 278 27.81 2.14 2.51
CA ASP A 278 27.38 3.11 3.53
C ASP A 278 26.57 4.34 3.07
N HIS A 279 25.42 4.54 3.75
CA HIS A 279 24.52 5.71 3.73
C HIS A 279 23.25 5.63 2.86
N SER A 280 22.29 4.77 3.27
CA SER A 280 20.97 4.73 2.63
C SER A 280 20.09 5.96 2.93
N PHE A 281 20.34 6.68 4.03
CA PHE A 281 19.57 7.88 4.42
C PHE A 281 19.95 9.17 3.67
N GLU A 282 21.16 9.29 3.16
CA GLU A 282 21.57 10.48 2.39
C GLU A 282 21.02 10.44 0.96
N SER A 283 20.94 9.26 0.34
CA SER A 283 20.41 9.13 -1.02
C SER A 283 18.89 9.38 -1.10
N GLU A 284 18.11 8.99 -0.09
CA GLU A 284 16.68 9.28 -0.01
C GLU A 284 16.41 10.78 0.15
N ARG A 285 17.22 11.49 0.92
CA ARG A 285 17.13 12.95 1.06
C ARG A 285 17.49 13.66 -0.23
N GLU A 286 18.53 13.25 -0.95
CA GLU A 286 18.89 13.83 -2.25
C GLU A 286 17.79 13.64 -3.30
N ILE A 287 17.15 12.48 -3.37
CA ILE A 287 16.03 12.21 -4.26
C ILE A 287 14.84 13.10 -3.90
N LEU A 288 14.52 13.24 -2.62
CA LEU A 288 13.44 14.10 -2.14
C LEU A 288 13.72 15.57 -2.49
N TYR A 289 14.95 16.05 -2.31
CA TYR A 289 15.35 17.41 -2.68
C TYR A 289 15.27 17.63 -4.20
N LYS A 290 15.63 16.64 -5.01
CA LYS A 290 15.56 16.74 -6.47
C LYS A 290 14.10 16.84 -6.95
N ILE A 291 13.21 16.02 -6.39
CA ILE A 291 11.76 16.06 -6.67
C ILE A 291 11.16 17.42 -6.24
N LEU A 292 11.53 17.91 -5.06
CA LEU A 292 11.09 19.24 -4.59
C LEU A 292 11.61 20.38 -5.46
N TYR A 293 12.82 20.25 -5.99
CA TYR A 293 13.39 21.24 -6.90
C TYR A 293 12.69 21.26 -8.26
N GLU A 294 12.39 20.10 -8.83
CA GLU A 294 11.61 19.97 -10.07
C GLU A 294 10.17 20.47 -9.90
N LEU A 295 9.50 20.12 -8.79
CA LEU A 295 8.17 20.65 -8.47
C LEU A 295 8.18 22.18 -8.35
N ARG A 296 9.22 22.77 -7.73
CA ARG A 296 9.39 24.22 -7.64
C ARG A 296 9.62 24.86 -9.02
N GLY A 297 10.36 24.18 -9.91
CA GLY A 297 10.54 24.59 -11.32
C GLY A 297 9.21 24.67 -12.05
N ASN A 298 8.44 23.57 -12.02
CA ASN A 298 7.15 23.47 -12.69
C ASN A 298 6.12 24.50 -12.15
N VAL A 299 6.10 24.74 -10.84
CA VAL A 299 5.24 25.77 -10.23
C VAL A 299 5.63 27.19 -10.69
N ASN A 300 6.92 27.45 -10.87
CA ASN A 300 7.37 28.76 -11.37
C ASN A 300 7.04 28.95 -12.86
N GLU A 301 7.17 27.92 -13.69
CA GLU A 301 6.75 27.96 -15.10
C GLU A 301 5.24 28.20 -15.24
N LEU A 302 4.42 27.46 -14.48
CA LEU A 302 2.97 27.66 -14.43
C LEU A 302 2.60 29.09 -13.98
N ARG A 303 3.31 29.65 -12.99
CA ARG A 303 3.11 31.06 -12.58
C ARG A 303 3.45 32.05 -13.67
N GLN A 304 4.52 31.80 -14.44
CA GLN A 304 4.88 32.64 -15.57
C GLN A 304 3.84 32.57 -16.70
N GLU A 305 3.34 31.39 -17.02
CA GLU A 305 2.27 31.19 -18.00
C GLU A 305 0.98 31.92 -17.60
N ILE A 306 0.58 31.77 -16.32
CA ILE A 306 -0.58 32.50 -15.78
C ILE A 306 -0.38 34.01 -15.86
N ALA A 307 0.81 34.53 -15.58
CA ALA A 307 1.12 35.96 -15.70
C ALA A 307 1.04 36.44 -17.15
N VAL A 308 1.55 35.66 -18.11
CA VAL A 308 1.46 35.97 -19.55
C VAL A 308 0.01 35.92 -20.04
N LEU A 309 -0.78 34.96 -19.60
CA LEU A 309 -2.20 34.84 -19.93
C LEU A 309 -3.02 35.99 -19.34
N LYS A 310 -2.76 36.39 -18.08
CA LYS A 310 -3.39 37.57 -17.48
C LYS A 310 -3.07 38.83 -18.26
N LYS A 311 -1.82 39.05 -18.66
CA LYS A 311 -1.41 40.22 -19.46
C LYS A 311 -2.04 40.25 -20.85
N LYS A 312 -2.23 39.06 -21.47
CA LYS A 312 -2.98 38.93 -22.73
C LYS A 312 -4.46 39.25 -22.56
N LEU A 313 -5.06 38.84 -21.43
CA LEU A 313 -6.47 39.14 -21.12
C LEU A 313 -6.71 40.62 -20.83
N GLU A 314 -5.80 41.28 -20.12
CA GLU A 314 -5.84 42.75 -19.88
C GLU A 314 -5.70 43.54 -21.19
N ASN A 315 -4.75 43.16 -22.06
CA ASN A 315 -4.60 43.79 -23.37
C ASN A 315 -5.80 43.56 -24.31
N ALA A 316 -6.50 42.41 -24.18
CA ALA A 316 -7.73 42.15 -24.93
C ALA A 316 -8.93 42.99 -24.40
N ARG A 317 -8.94 43.32 -23.11
CA ARG A 317 -9.97 44.19 -22.51
C ARG A 317 -9.80 45.68 -22.86
N THR A 318 -8.57 46.11 -23.14
CA THR A 318 -8.28 47.49 -23.52
C THR A 318 -8.49 47.79 -25.03
N ALA A 319 -8.72 46.74 -25.85
CA ALA A 319 -8.87 46.85 -27.29
C ALA A 319 -10.33 47.00 -27.80
N THR A 320 -11.33 47.05 -26.91
CA THR A 320 -12.74 47.22 -27.31
C THR A 320 -13.40 48.40 -26.60
N ALA A 321 -13.25 49.59 -27.16
CA ALA A 321 -14.23 50.69 -27.10
C ALA A 321 -14.25 51.41 -28.44
N PRO A 322 -15.42 51.60 -29.07
CA PRO A 322 -15.94 52.96 -29.15
C PRO A 322 -17.46 53.10 -28.88
N VAL A 323 -17.72 54.08 -28.09
CA VAL A 323 -18.83 55.09 -28.11
C VAL A 323 -20.03 54.84 -29.06
N SER A 324 -21.26 54.78 -28.49
CA SER A 324 -22.41 55.56 -29.00
C SER A 324 -23.58 55.59 -28.00
N THR A 325 -23.85 56.81 -27.54
CA THR A 325 -25.12 57.54 -27.29
C THR A 325 -26.40 56.82 -26.89
N MET A 326 -26.91 57.28 -25.77
CA MET A 326 -28.19 57.36 -25.04
C MET A 326 -29.52 57.21 -25.86
N PRO A 327 -30.75 57.04 -25.27
CA PRO A 327 -31.22 57.76 -24.07
C PRO A 327 -32.03 56.92 -23.03
N ALA A 328 -32.30 57.62 -21.93
CA ALA A 328 -32.95 57.27 -20.70
C ALA A 328 -34.40 56.79 -20.80
N VAL A 329 -34.79 55.88 -19.87
CA VAL A 329 -36.11 55.89 -19.21
C VAL A 329 -35.96 55.41 -17.76
N THR A 330 -36.59 56.20 -16.90
CA THR A 330 -36.78 56.15 -15.45
C THR A 330 -37.47 54.91 -14.91
N ALA A 331 -37.08 54.41 -13.75
CA ALA A 331 -37.82 54.54 -12.48
C ALA A 331 -37.47 53.51 -11.38
N ARG A 332 -37.22 54.08 -10.22
CA ARG A 332 -37.53 53.69 -8.83
C ARG A 332 -36.76 52.60 -8.08
N THR A 333 -35.89 53.13 -7.24
CA THR A 333 -35.80 53.02 -5.76
C THR A 333 -36.01 51.66 -5.11
N THR A 334 -34.93 51.14 -4.48
CA THR A 334 -34.89 50.96 -3.02
C THR A 334 -33.46 50.93 -2.52
N ASN A 335 -33.26 51.67 -1.44
CA ASN A 335 -31.99 51.90 -0.73
C ASN A 335 -31.42 50.64 -0.07
N TYR A 336 -30.12 50.40 -0.25
CA TYR A 336 -29.25 49.98 0.85
C TYR A 336 -27.87 50.56 0.63
N LEU A 337 -27.39 51.32 1.61
CA LEU A 337 -26.10 52.00 1.69
C LEU A 337 -24.95 51.01 1.73
N PRO A 338 -23.87 51.18 1.01
CA PRO A 338 -22.58 50.54 1.32
C PRO A 338 -21.83 51.41 2.31
N ARG A 339 -21.33 50.74 3.34
CA ARG A 339 -20.40 51.32 4.32
C ARG A 339 -19.02 51.41 3.69
N GLU A 340 -18.39 52.50 3.93
CA GLU A 340 -17.07 52.96 3.46
C GLU A 340 -15.98 51.89 3.65
N ALA A 341 -15.17 51.68 2.61
CA ALA A 341 -13.92 50.96 2.69
C ALA A 341 -12.84 51.96 3.07
N GLU A 342 -12.32 51.82 4.28
CA GLU A 342 -11.10 52.53 4.73
C GLU A 342 -9.88 51.89 4.07
N ASP A 343 -8.94 52.74 3.74
CA ASP A 343 -7.64 52.51 3.13
C ASP A 343 -6.85 51.41 3.81
N ALA A 344 -6.55 50.32 3.10
CA ALA A 344 -5.53 49.36 3.51
C ALA A 344 -4.16 49.84 3.01
N VAL A 345 -3.37 50.35 3.93
CA VAL A 345 -1.95 50.66 3.79
C VAL A 345 -1.21 49.36 3.39
N ALA A 346 -0.41 49.46 2.32
CA ALA A 346 0.47 48.37 1.88
C ALA A 346 1.53 48.11 2.96
N GLU A 347 1.39 47.03 3.68
CA GLU A 347 2.46 46.53 4.53
C GLU A 347 3.53 45.86 3.67
N GLU A 348 4.72 46.36 3.82
CA GLU A 348 5.99 45.94 3.26
C GLU A 348 6.27 44.47 3.62
N TYR A 349 6.34 43.62 2.60
CA TYR A 349 6.61 42.17 2.78
C TYR A 349 8.09 42.02 3.14
N VAL A 350 8.36 41.83 4.44
CA VAL A 350 9.67 41.37 4.94
C VAL A 350 9.78 39.89 4.68
N GLU A 351 10.76 39.50 3.87
CA GLU A 351 11.09 38.09 3.60
C GLU A 351 11.42 37.36 4.92
N PRO A 352 10.78 36.20 5.24
CA PRO A 352 11.16 35.44 6.40
C PRO A 352 12.50 34.74 6.14
N ASN A 353 13.44 35.01 7.04
CA ASN A 353 14.74 34.40 7.16
C ASN A 353 14.63 32.85 7.06
N ASN A 354 15.27 32.28 6.05
CA ASN A 354 15.18 30.90 5.62
C ASN A 354 16.10 30.00 6.47
N SER A 355 15.80 29.82 7.75
CA SER A 355 16.35 28.74 8.55
C SER A 355 15.31 27.62 8.65
N LEU A 356 15.57 26.49 7.98
CA LEU A 356 14.77 25.26 8.00
C LEU A 356 14.83 24.53 9.37
N ASN A 357 14.84 25.28 10.47
CA ASN A 357 14.77 24.70 11.80
C ASN A 357 13.30 24.50 12.16
N LEU A 358 12.87 23.24 12.19
CA LEU A 358 11.49 22.85 12.50
C LEU A 358 11.02 23.45 13.83
N GLU A 359 11.92 23.57 14.81
CA GLU A 359 11.64 24.18 16.11
C GLU A 359 11.37 25.69 16.02
N ALA A 360 12.06 26.40 15.13
CA ALA A 360 11.86 27.83 14.91
C ALA A 360 10.49 28.09 14.23
N ILE A 361 10.11 27.23 13.28
CA ILE A 361 8.81 27.32 12.59
C ILE A 361 7.67 26.98 13.58
N GLU A 362 7.83 25.96 14.39
CA GLU A 362 6.82 25.57 15.40
C GLU A 362 6.64 26.66 16.44
N LYS A 363 7.73 27.28 16.91
CA LYS A 363 7.69 28.41 17.83
C LYS A 363 6.95 29.62 17.25
N GLN A 364 7.20 29.95 15.96
CA GLN A 364 6.49 31.04 15.29
C GLN A 364 5.00 30.75 15.10
N MET A 365 4.62 29.50 14.81
CA MET A 365 3.22 29.10 14.71
C MET A 365 2.49 29.24 16.05
N LEU A 366 3.13 28.84 17.14
CA LEU A 366 2.57 28.99 18.49
C LEU A 366 2.34 30.44 18.86
N ILE A 367 3.31 31.32 18.58
CA ILE A 367 3.20 32.78 18.85
C ILE A 367 2.05 33.37 18.04
N LYS A 368 1.99 33.12 16.74
CA LYS A 368 0.93 33.61 15.84
C LYS A 368 -0.47 33.15 16.27
N ALA A 369 -0.61 31.91 16.69
CA ALA A 369 -1.89 31.37 17.16
C ALA A 369 -2.34 32.04 18.49
N LEU A 370 -1.42 32.32 19.41
CA LEU A 370 -1.72 33.03 20.65
C LEU A 370 -2.10 34.50 20.37
N GLU A 371 -1.37 35.20 19.49
CA GLU A 371 -1.67 36.57 19.10
C GLU A 371 -3.05 36.69 18.43
N ARG A 372 -3.40 35.81 17.51
CA ARG A 372 -4.71 35.77 16.83
C ARG A 372 -5.87 35.52 17.81
N ASN A 373 -5.62 34.76 18.85
CA ASN A 373 -6.63 34.43 19.85
C ASN A 373 -6.53 35.27 21.13
N ASN A 374 -5.85 36.42 21.08
CA ASN A 374 -5.70 37.38 22.22
C ASN A 374 -5.24 36.68 23.52
N GLY A 375 -4.28 35.75 23.42
CA GLY A 375 -3.76 34.99 24.55
C GLY A 375 -4.65 33.86 25.07
N ASN A 376 -5.78 33.59 24.41
CA ASN A 376 -6.68 32.49 24.80
C ASN A 376 -6.12 31.11 24.37
N ARG A 377 -5.46 30.45 25.33
CA ARG A 377 -4.75 29.17 25.11
C ARG A 377 -5.65 28.03 24.59
N LYS A 378 -6.93 27.99 25.05
CA LYS A 378 -7.88 26.96 24.56
C LYS A 378 -8.20 27.13 23.10
N LYS A 379 -8.50 28.35 22.65
CA LYS A 379 -8.79 28.64 21.25
C LYS A 379 -7.55 28.45 20.33
N ALA A 380 -6.37 28.83 20.85
CA ALA A 380 -5.11 28.61 20.15
C ALA A 380 -4.79 27.10 20.00
N ALA A 381 -5.13 26.27 20.98
CA ALA A 381 -4.99 24.82 20.91
C ALA A 381 -5.93 24.22 19.85
N GLU A 382 -7.19 24.65 19.81
CA GLU A 382 -8.16 24.23 18.79
C GLU A 382 -7.72 24.64 17.37
N GLU A 383 -7.21 25.87 17.18
CA GLU A 383 -6.72 26.36 15.89
C GLU A 383 -5.51 25.56 15.39
N LEU A 384 -4.61 25.15 16.28
CA LEU A 384 -3.42 24.35 15.95
C LEU A 384 -3.68 22.83 15.91
N GLY A 385 -4.87 22.38 16.26
CA GLY A 385 -5.22 20.96 16.34
C GLY A 385 -4.53 20.22 17.49
N TYR A 386 -4.13 20.94 18.55
CA TYR A 386 -3.48 20.38 19.73
C TYR A 386 -4.48 20.19 20.88
N SER A 387 -4.21 19.19 21.76
CA SER A 387 -4.88 19.14 23.05
C SER A 387 -4.33 20.23 23.99
N ASP A 388 -5.14 20.72 24.90
CA ASP A 388 -4.74 21.75 25.93
C ASP A 388 -3.43 21.35 26.62
N ARG A 389 -3.29 20.06 26.95
CA ARG A 389 -2.11 19.52 27.62
C ARG A 389 -0.87 19.54 26.70
N THR A 390 -1.04 19.31 25.41
CA THR A 390 0.04 19.34 24.43
C THR A 390 0.51 20.76 24.22
N LEU A 391 -0.40 21.73 24.07
CA LEU A 391 -0.08 23.14 23.95
C LEU A 391 0.70 23.63 25.16
N TYR A 392 0.25 23.33 26.38
CA TYR A 392 0.92 23.73 27.60
C TYR A 392 2.36 23.21 27.71
N ARG A 393 2.58 21.94 27.32
CA ARG A 393 3.91 21.33 27.26
C ARG A 393 4.83 22.02 26.25
N ARG A 394 4.30 22.40 25.07
CA ARG A 394 5.05 23.09 24.01
C ARG A 394 5.39 24.51 24.39
N LEU A 395 4.46 25.25 25.00
CA LEU A 395 4.69 26.61 25.53
C LEU A 395 5.81 26.60 26.56
N LYS A 396 5.81 25.62 27.47
CA LYS A 396 6.87 25.44 28.46
C LYS A 396 8.22 25.10 27.85
N GLN A 397 8.22 24.23 26.81
CA GLN A 397 9.42 23.83 26.07
C GLN A 397 10.10 25.02 25.39
N TYR A 398 9.31 25.97 24.84
CA TYR A 398 9.81 27.12 24.10
C TYR A 398 9.90 28.41 24.94
N GLY A 399 9.64 28.36 26.28
CA GLY A 399 9.73 29.50 27.18
C GLY A 399 8.70 30.60 26.90
N LEU A 400 7.49 30.23 26.46
CA LEU A 400 6.39 31.11 26.12
C LEU A 400 5.25 31.04 27.17
N GLU A 401 5.60 30.84 28.44
CA GLU A 401 4.61 30.68 29.51
C GLU A 401 3.89 31.99 29.85
N ASP A 402 4.50 33.15 29.57
CA ASP A 402 4.01 34.50 29.89
C ASP A 402 3.23 35.18 28.74
N TYR A 403 2.99 34.44 27.63
CA TYR A 403 2.25 34.92 26.47
C TYR A 403 0.74 34.72 26.61
#